data_d36bee4d9fde5f084f3c5293168842fa
#
_entry.id   d36bee4d9fde5f084f3c5293168842fa
#
_cell.length_a   1.000
_cell.length_b   1.000
_cell.length_c   1.000
_cell.angle_alpha   90.00
_cell.angle_beta   90.00
_cell.angle_gamma   90.00
#
_symmetry.space_group_name_H-M   'P 1'
#
loop_
_entity.id
_entity.type
_entity.pdbx_description
1 polymer ?
#
loop_
_entity_poly.entity_id
_entity_poly.type
_entity_poly.pdbx_seq_one_letter_code
_entity_poly.pdbx_strand_id
1 'polypeptide(L)'
;MKIITIEEHYQSANVSKKMDEINATANPEQKQTNKAGLEMAKNFLSSTDDIEDVGERRIKFMDEAGIDMQVIAYGNGNPQTLTDAKAAIALCREANDELASMIRKNPTRFAGFASLPVADPMAAAAELERAVKVHGFKGAMLAGTFEGKFFDDPQFLPIFAKAEELNVPIYMHPSIIAKEISDYYFNSTEWSPMLTATFASAGYGWHMDVGIHVIRLILSGMFDKLPNLKIISGHWGEFVPYFLERMDETMLPSMTGLKRNISDYYRNHVYITPSGLFSVPQLQFAITEMGADHVIYSGDYPYLIDTKSREFLETAPISDEDREKIAHLNVEKLLGLDE
;
A
#
# COMPACT_ATOMS: atom_id res chain seq x y z
N MET A 1 21.40 5.47 13.58
CA MET A 1 20.43 4.68 12.78
C MET A 1 19.74 5.62 11.82
N LYS A 2 19.79 5.34 10.53
CA LYS A 2 18.97 5.97 9.48
C LYS A 2 17.57 5.36 9.53
N ILE A 3 16.52 6.13 9.23
CA ILE A 3 15.15 5.62 9.14
C ILE A 3 14.54 6.04 7.80
N ILE A 4 14.10 5.05 7.02
CA ILE A 4 13.34 5.26 5.80
C ILE A 4 11.98 4.63 5.99
N THR A 5 10.91 5.43 5.82
CA THR A 5 9.55 4.93 5.92
C THR A 5 8.87 4.88 4.55
N ILE A 6 8.00 3.91 4.38
CA ILE A 6 7.16 3.75 3.18
C ILE A 6 5.68 3.73 3.60
N GLU A 7 4.77 3.75 2.64
CA GLU A 7 3.32 3.89 2.91
C GLU A 7 2.98 5.27 3.49
N GLU A 8 3.67 6.26 2.99
CA GLU A 8 3.41 7.66 3.32
C GLU A 8 2.53 8.26 2.23
N HIS A 9 1.53 9.02 2.63
CA HIS A 9 0.48 9.43 1.69
C HIS A 9 0.51 10.91 1.37
N TYR A 10 0.11 11.23 0.12
CA TYR A 10 -0.18 12.59 -0.30
C TYR A 10 -1.48 12.64 -1.13
N GLN A 11 -2.02 13.82 -1.30
CA GLN A 11 -3.08 14.12 -2.26
C GLN A 11 -2.74 15.38 -3.05
N SER A 12 -3.14 15.41 -4.32
CA SER A 12 -3.09 16.62 -5.12
C SER A 12 -4.42 17.34 -5.06
N ALA A 13 -4.44 18.57 -4.55
CA ALA A 13 -5.63 19.41 -4.56
C ALA A 13 -6.23 19.58 -5.96
N ASN A 14 -5.38 19.65 -6.98
CA ASN A 14 -5.80 19.80 -8.38
C ASN A 14 -6.45 18.51 -8.92
N VAL A 15 -5.85 17.35 -8.66
CA VAL A 15 -6.43 16.05 -9.05
C VAL A 15 -7.71 15.80 -8.26
N SER A 16 -7.73 16.05 -6.95
CA SER A 16 -8.93 15.90 -6.10
C SER A 16 -10.11 16.72 -6.63
N LYS A 17 -9.87 17.97 -7.01
CA LYS A 17 -10.91 18.82 -7.63
C LYS A 17 -11.48 18.20 -8.90
N LYS A 18 -10.63 17.69 -9.79
CA LYS A 18 -11.08 17.05 -11.04
C LYS A 18 -11.81 15.73 -10.77
N MET A 19 -11.38 14.96 -9.75
CA MET A 19 -12.09 13.78 -9.27
C MET A 19 -13.49 14.14 -8.78
N ASP A 20 -13.64 15.22 -8.02
CA ASP A 20 -14.94 15.71 -7.54
C ASP A 20 -15.86 16.11 -8.71
N GLU A 21 -15.35 16.77 -9.75
CA GLU A 21 -16.09 17.12 -10.96
C GLU A 21 -16.60 15.86 -11.70
N ILE A 22 -15.76 14.82 -11.83
CA ILE A 22 -16.15 13.53 -12.43
C ILE A 22 -17.20 12.85 -11.55
N ASN A 23 -16.97 12.77 -10.24
CA ASN A 23 -17.88 12.16 -9.29
C ASN A 23 -19.24 12.89 -9.21
N ALA A 24 -19.27 14.19 -9.43
CA ALA A 24 -20.50 14.97 -9.51
C ALA A 24 -21.44 14.52 -10.66
N THR A 25 -20.90 13.91 -11.70
CA THR A 25 -21.64 13.35 -12.82
C THR A 25 -21.90 11.84 -12.71
N ALA A 26 -21.29 11.17 -11.74
CA ALA A 26 -21.44 9.73 -11.50
C ALA A 26 -22.89 9.35 -11.08
N ASN A 27 -23.19 8.06 -11.19
CA ASN A 27 -24.51 7.57 -10.76
C ASN A 27 -24.68 7.67 -9.21
N PRO A 28 -25.93 7.63 -8.69
CA PRO A 28 -26.19 7.82 -7.27
C PRO A 28 -25.49 6.82 -6.34
N GLU A 29 -25.32 5.58 -6.78
CA GLU A 29 -24.70 4.52 -6.00
C GLU A 29 -23.20 4.74 -5.85
N GLN A 30 -22.54 5.11 -6.93
CA GLN A 30 -21.12 5.45 -6.94
C GLN A 30 -20.83 6.73 -6.13
N LYS A 31 -21.75 7.72 -6.19
CA LYS A 31 -21.69 8.92 -5.34
C LYS A 31 -21.72 8.56 -3.85
N GLN A 32 -22.60 7.64 -3.45
CA GLN A 32 -22.72 7.23 -2.06
C GLN A 32 -21.46 6.53 -1.56
N THR A 33 -20.89 5.63 -2.35
CA THR A 33 -19.65 4.92 -2.02
C THR A 33 -18.47 5.88 -1.91
N ASN A 34 -18.32 6.77 -2.87
CA ASN A 34 -17.23 7.75 -2.88
C ASN A 34 -17.36 8.74 -1.69
N LYS A 35 -18.60 9.16 -1.37
CA LYS A 35 -18.86 10.06 -0.22
C LYS A 35 -18.51 9.38 1.10
N ALA A 36 -18.92 8.12 1.29
CA ALA A 36 -18.60 7.37 2.50
C ALA A 36 -17.10 7.21 2.70
N GLY A 37 -16.36 6.91 1.63
CA GLY A 37 -14.90 6.83 1.66
C GLY A 37 -14.23 8.15 2.02
N LEU A 38 -14.68 9.25 1.44
CA LEU A 38 -14.17 10.59 1.76
C LEU A 38 -14.47 11.02 3.20
N GLU A 39 -15.67 10.76 3.68
CA GLU A 39 -16.03 11.07 5.06
C GLU A 39 -15.23 10.24 6.06
N MET A 40 -15.00 8.97 5.75
CA MET A 40 -14.16 8.10 6.57
C MET A 40 -12.71 8.58 6.59
N ALA A 41 -12.13 8.91 5.43
CA ALA A 41 -10.77 9.43 5.34
C ALA A 41 -10.57 10.70 6.17
N LYS A 42 -11.56 11.61 6.17
CA LYS A 42 -11.54 12.85 6.99
C LYS A 42 -11.50 12.58 8.50
N ASN A 43 -12.05 11.45 8.95
CA ASN A 43 -12.01 11.10 10.37
C ASN A 43 -10.62 10.67 10.86
N PHE A 44 -9.74 10.25 9.95
CA PHE A 44 -8.36 9.85 10.25
C PHE A 44 -7.34 10.95 9.96
N LEU A 45 -7.70 11.97 9.18
CA LEU A 45 -6.81 13.09 8.90
C LEU A 45 -6.96 14.17 9.96
N SER A 46 -5.86 14.58 10.55
CA SER A 46 -5.83 15.73 11.46
C SER A 46 -6.01 17.06 10.72
N SER A 47 -5.54 17.12 9.46
CA SER A 47 -5.70 18.28 8.58
C SER A 47 -5.55 17.89 7.11
N THR A 48 -6.37 18.48 6.22
CA THR A 48 -6.17 18.34 4.76
C THR A 48 -4.85 18.97 4.31
N ASP A 49 -4.35 19.96 5.01
CA ASP A 49 -3.06 20.59 4.71
C ASP A 49 -1.90 19.60 4.87
N ASP A 50 -2.00 18.63 5.78
CA ASP A 50 -0.92 17.68 6.04
C ASP A 50 -0.77 16.66 4.90
N ILE A 51 -1.87 16.23 4.27
CA ILE A 51 -1.82 15.28 3.16
C ILE A 51 -1.46 15.95 1.83
N GLU A 52 -1.77 17.23 1.65
CA GLU A 52 -1.43 17.97 0.45
C GLU A 52 0.02 18.49 0.48
N ASP A 53 0.64 18.62 1.67
CA ASP A 53 2.01 19.11 1.77
C ASP A 53 3.05 17.99 1.59
N VAL A 54 3.86 18.11 0.55
CA VAL A 54 5.10 17.36 0.37
C VAL A 54 6.26 18.37 0.39
N GLY A 55 6.39 19.08 1.52
CA GLY A 55 7.32 20.18 1.68
C GLY A 55 7.65 20.46 3.15
N GLU A 56 7.61 21.73 3.53
CA GLU A 56 8.11 22.20 4.84
C GLU A 56 7.41 21.56 6.04
N ARG A 57 6.11 21.44 6.00
CA ARG A 57 5.32 20.86 7.10
C ARG A 57 5.64 19.38 7.31
N ARG A 58 5.71 18.61 6.22
CA ARG A 58 6.09 17.20 6.24
C ARG A 58 7.53 16.99 6.69
N ILE A 59 8.47 17.78 6.19
CA ILE A 59 9.87 17.73 6.63
C ILE A 59 10.00 18.03 8.12
N LYS A 60 9.27 19.04 8.64
CA LYS A 60 9.24 19.31 10.07
C LYS A 60 8.77 18.11 10.89
N PHE A 61 7.67 17.44 10.47
CA PHE A 61 7.21 16.21 11.11
C PHE A 61 8.29 15.12 11.06
N MET A 62 8.91 14.90 9.89
CA MET A 62 9.97 13.91 9.73
C MET A 62 11.15 14.18 10.67
N ASP A 63 11.56 15.45 10.80
CA ASP A 63 12.64 15.83 11.70
C ASP A 63 12.28 15.60 13.17
N GLU A 64 11.04 15.90 13.57
CA GLU A 64 10.53 15.64 14.92
C GLU A 64 10.41 14.13 15.21
N ALA A 65 10.00 13.33 14.24
CA ALA A 65 9.89 11.87 14.35
C ALA A 65 11.21 11.13 14.15
N GLY A 66 12.26 11.83 13.71
CA GLY A 66 13.58 11.27 13.42
C GLY A 66 13.61 10.42 12.16
N ILE A 67 12.79 10.74 11.15
CA ILE A 67 12.70 10.06 9.86
C ILE A 67 13.58 10.76 8.84
N ASP A 68 14.49 10.02 8.20
CA ASP A 68 15.43 10.56 7.24
C ASP A 68 14.83 10.68 5.83
N MET A 69 14.02 9.69 5.41
CA MET A 69 13.38 9.67 4.09
C MET A 69 11.98 9.05 4.16
N GLN A 70 11.06 9.56 3.35
CA GLN A 70 9.74 8.98 3.12
C GLN A 70 9.56 8.57 1.65
N VAL A 71 9.00 7.37 1.41
CA VAL A 71 8.52 6.93 0.10
C VAL A 71 7.02 7.16 0.03
N ILE A 72 6.60 8.08 -0.83
CA ILE A 72 5.27 8.67 -0.83
C ILE A 72 4.41 8.05 -1.94
N ALA A 73 3.16 7.73 -1.62
CA ALA A 73 2.14 7.27 -2.55
C ALA A 73 0.91 8.18 -2.53
N TYR A 74 0.07 8.10 -3.56
CA TYR A 74 -1.22 8.79 -3.54
C TYR A 74 -2.15 8.13 -2.50
N GLY A 75 -2.74 8.93 -1.64
CA GLY A 75 -3.66 8.48 -0.60
C GLY A 75 -5.09 8.25 -1.10
N ASN A 76 -6.05 8.44 -0.21
CA ASN A 76 -7.46 8.29 -0.53
C ASN A 76 -7.91 9.22 -1.68
N GLY A 77 -8.92 8.79 -2.45
CA GLY A 77 -9.35 9.52 -3.65
C GLY A 77 -8.40 9.33 -4.82
N ASN A 78 -7.61 8.26 -4.81
CA ASN A 78 -6.67 7.91 -5.88
C ASN A 78 -7.40 7.78 -7.23
N PRO A 79 -6.94 8.44 -8.30
CA PRO A 79 -7.52 8.32 -9.64
C PRO A 79 -7.45 6.90 -10.24
N GLN A 80 -6.73 5.97 -9.62
CA GLN A 80 -6.80 4.54 -9.90
C GLN A 80 -8.23 4.00 -9.89
N THR A 81 -9.12 4.56 -9.07
CA THR A 81 -10.50 4.10 -8.89
C THR A 81 -11.45 4.47 -10.04
N LEU A 82 -11.01 5.32 -10.97
CA LEU A 82 -11.82 5.72 -12.12
C LEU A 82 -12.03 4.58 -13.10
N THR A 83 -13.28 4.34 -13.47
CA THR A 83 -13.68 3.32 -14.46
C THR A 83 -13.53 3.80 -15.89
N ASP A 84 -13.61 5.11 -16.14
CA ASP A 84 -13.25 5.71 -17.44
C ASP A 84 -11.73 5.68 -17.62
N ALA A 85 -11.26 4.80 -18.49
CA ALA A 85 -9.83 4.59 -18.73
C ALA A 85 -9.12 5.87 -19.19
N LYS A 86 -9.77 6.72 -19.99
CA LYS A 86 -9.17 7.96 -20.49
C LYS A 86 -8.96 8.97 -19.36
N ALA A 87 -9.94 9.11 -18.47
CA ALA A 87 -9.83 9.96 -17.31
C ALA A 87 -8.80 9.41 -16.31
N ALA A 88 -8.81 8.08 -16.05
CA ALA A 88 -7.83 7.42 -15.20
C ALA A 88 -6.40 7.64 -15.67
N ILE A 89 -6.13 7.44 -16.98
CA ILE A 89 -4.80 7.68 -17.58
C ILE A 89 -4.37 9.13 -17.39
N ALA A 90 -5.25 10.09 -17.68
CA ALA A 90 -4.92 11.50 -17.56
C ALA A 90 -4.60 11.92 -16.13
N LEU A 91 -5.44 11.50 -15.16
CA LEU A 91 -5.30 11.92 -13.77
C LEU A 91 -4.21 11.17 -13.00
N CYS A 92 -3.98 9.88 -13.27
CA CYS A 92 -2.83 9.16 -12.71
C CYS A 92 -1.51 9.78 -13.19
N ARG A 93 -1.41 10.11 -14.46
CA ARG A 93 -0.24 10.83 -15.00
C ARG A 93 -0.01 12.16 -14.32
N GLU A 94 -1.07 12.96 -14.20
CA GLU A 94 -0.99 14.28 -13.55
C GLU A 94 -0.55 14.16 -12.10
N ALA A 95 -1.12 13.21 -11.34
CA ALA A 95 -0.72 12.92 -9.97
C ALA A 95 0.76 12.53 -9.86
N ASN A 96 1.23 11.63 -10.73
CA ASN A 96 2.63 11.21 -10.76
C ASN A 96 3.58 12.36 -11.14
N ASP A 97 3.22 13.19 -12.11
CA ASP A 97 4.02 14.35 -12.53
C ASP A 97 4.15 15.40 -11.41
N GLU A 98 3.05 15.63 -10.68
CA GLU A 98 3.01 16.55 -9.54
C GLU A 98 3.87 16.02 -8.40
N LEU A 99 3.69 14.76 -7.98
CA LEU A 99 4.54 14.14 -6.96
C LEU A 99 6.02 14.18 -7.33
N ALA A 100 6.35 13.85 -8.58
CA ALA A 100 7.73 13.90 -9.06
C ALA A 100 8.32 15.33 -8.98
N SER A 101 7.49 16.35 -9.24
CA SER A 101 7.91 17.75 -9.10
C SER A 101 8.21 18.13 -7.64
N MET A 102 7.43 17.60 -6.69
CA MET A 102 7.63 17.81 -5.27
C MET A 102 8.89 17.10 -4.77
N ILE A 103 9.09 15.83 -5.16
CA ILE A 103 10.27 15.03 -4.80
C ILE A 103 11.56 15.71 -5.27
N ARG A 104 11.58 16.26 -6.49
CA ARG A 104 12.77 16.96 -7.02
C ARG A 104 13.23 18.18 -6.19
N LYS A 105 12.37 18.75 -5.38
CA LYS A 105 12.74 19.86 -4.48
C LYS A 105 13.54 19.38 -3.27
N ASN A 106 13.31 18.14 -2.82
CA ASN A 106 13.95 17.54 -1.65
C ASN A 106 14.30 16.06 -1.94
N PRO A 107 15.16 15.76 -2.91
CA PRO A 107 15.38 14.39 -3.42
C PRO A 107 16.07 13.46 -2.40
N THR A 108 16.69 13.99 -1.36
CA THR A 108 17.27 13.20 -0.27
C THR A 108 16.28 12.89 0.84
N ARG A 109 15.10 13.52 0.82
CA ARG A 109 14.07 13.32 1.83
C ARG A 109 12.87 12.53 1.29
N PHE A 110 12.65 12.51 -0.02
CA PHE A 110 11.47 11.92 -0.62
C PHE A 110 11.81 11.01 -1.81
N ALA A 111 11.11 9.88 -1.89
CA ALA A 111 10.97 9.04 -3.06
C ALA A 111 9.48 8.79 -3.31
N GLY A 112 9.10 8.12 -4.41
CA GLY A 112 7.68 7.96 -4.75
C GLY A 112 7.30 6.59 -5.27
N PHE A 113 6.04 6.21 -5.01
CA PHE A 113 5.31 5.15 -5.69
C PHE A 113 4.29 5.73 -6.65
N ALA A 114 4.11 5.08 -7.79
CA ALA A 114 3.21 5.54 -8.84
C ALA A 114 1.73 5.20 -8.54
N SER A 115 0.83 6.10 -8.93
CA SER A 115 -0.58 5.82 -9.17
C SER A 115 -0.75 5.25 -10.56
N LEU A 116 -1.52 4.17 -10.73
CA LEU A 116 -1.67 3.46 -12.00
C LEU A 116 -3.13 3.45 -12.49
N PRO A 117 -3.38 3.73 -13.79
CA PRO A 117 -4.71 3.72 -14.38
C PRO A 117 -5.18 2.29 -14.67
N VAL A 118 -5.57 1.53 -13.63
CA VAL A 118 -5.88 0.09 -13.73
C VAL A 118 -7.11 -0.23 -14.60
N ALA A 119 -7.92 0.77 -14.93
CA ALA A 119 -9.00 0.64 -15.92
C ALA A 119 -8.49 0.21 -17.32
N ASP A 120 -7.23 0.50 -17.63
CA ASP A 120 -6.50 -0.03 -18.78
C ASP A 120 -5.15 -0.60 -18.31
N PRO A 121 -5.05 -1.92 -18.09
CA PRO A 121 -3.85 -2.56 -17.56
C PRO A 121 -2.59 -2.38 -18.43
N MET A 122 -2.75 -2.20 -19.74
CA MET A 122 -1.62 -1.92 -20.63
C MET A 122 -1.14 -0.48 -20.47
N ALA A 123 -2.06 0.48 -20.34
CA ALA A 123 -1.71 1.86 -20.02
C ALA A 123 -1.12 1.98 -18.60
N ALA A 124 -1.60 1.19 -17.64
CA ALA A 124 -1.04 1.11 -16.29
C ALA A 124 0.41 0.61 -16.31
N ALA A 125 0.71 -0.45 -17.06
CA ALA A 125 2.07 -0.94 -17.26
C ALA A 125 2.99 0.11 -17.92
N ALA A 126 2.49 0.82 -18.93
CA ALA A 126 3.23 1.90 -19.60
C ALA A 126 3.47 3.10 -18.66
N GLU A 127 2.50 3.44 -17.82
CA GLU A 127 2.66 4.52 -16.83
C GLU A 127 3.63 4.13 -15.71
N LEU A 128 3.63 2.88 -15.25
CA LEU A 128 4.64 2.39 -14.32
C LEU A 128 6.06 2.52 -14.91
N GLU A 129 6.24 2.11 -16.17
CA GLU A 129 7.52 2.26 -16.86
C GLU A 129 7.94 3.74 -16.95
N ARG A 130 7.02 4.64 -17.31
CA ARG A 130 7.29 6.07 -17.37
C ARG A 130 7.66 6.63 -15.99
N ALA A 131 6.89 6.30 -14.95
CA ALA A 131 7.13 6.77 -13.60
C ALA A 131 8.52 6.33 -13.08
N VAL A 132 8.92 5.09 -13.35
CA VAL A 132 10.23 4.58 -12.95
C VAL A 132 11.35 5.20 -13.79
N LYS A 133 11.26 5.15 -15.12
CA LYS A 133 12.37 5.56 -15.99
C LYS A 133 12.54 7.08 -16.13
N VAL A 134 11.43 7.85 -16.04
CA VAL A 134 11.46 9.31 -16.25
C VAL A 134 11.50 10.06 -14.92
N HIS A 135 10.77 9.58 -13.90
CA HIS A 135 10.66 10.25 -12.61
C HIS A 135 11.49 9.63 -11.49
N GLY A 136 12.05 8.42 -11.72
CA GLY A 136 12.84 7.72 -10.70
C GLY A 136 11.97 7.11 -9.58
N PHE A 137 10.69 6.88 -9.84
CA PHE A 137 9.80 6.24 -8.87
C PHE A 137 10.26 4.81 -8.58
N LYS A 138 9.97 4.34 -7.38
CA LYS A 138 10.53 3.11 -6.82
C LYS A 138 9.56 1.93 -6.84
N GLY A 139 8.45 2.05 -7.56
CA GLY A 139 7.38 1.07 -7.67
C GLY A 139 6.02 1.73 -7.82
N ALA A 140 4.98 1.02 -7.48
CA ALA A 140 3.62 1.54 -7.45
C ALA A 140 2.84 1.03 -6.24
N MET A 141 1.79 1.77 -5.85
CA MET A 141 0.82 1.34 -4.86
C MET A 141 -0.51 1.04 -5.54
N LEU A 142 -1.04 -0.16 -5.33
CA LEU A 142 -2.36 -0.59 -5.76
C LEU A 142 -3.27 -0.74 -4.56
N ALA A 143 -4.42 -0.08 -4.57
CA ALA A 143 -5.37 -0.09 -3.46
C ALA A 143 -6.66 -0.82 -3.81
N GLY A 144 -7.10 -1.72 -2.91
CA GLY A 144 -8.37 -2.42 -2.98
C GLY A 144 -8.54 -3.30 -4.23
N THR A 145 -9.78 -3.39 -4.71
CA THR A 145 -10.17 -4.10 -5.94
C THR A 145 -10.59 -3.10 -7.01
N PHE A 146 -10.69 -3.55 -8.26
CA PHE A 146 -11.17 -2.72 -9.35
C PHE A 146 -12.41 -3.34 -10.00
N GLU A 147 -13.55 -2.66 -9.98
CA GLU A 147 -14.84 -3.15 -10.48
C GLU A 147 -15.18 -4.57 -9.97
N GLY A 148 -14.97 -4.81 -8.66
CA GLY A 148 -15.22 -6.10 -8.01
C GLY A 148 -14.22 -7.20 -8.36
N LYS A 149 -13.13 -6.90 -9.06
CA LYS A 149 -12.08 -7.85 -9.40
C LYS A 149 -10.83 -7.60 -8.55
N PHE A 150 -10.30 -8.68 -8.03
CA PHE A 150 -8.97 -8.69 -7.43
C PHE A 150 -7.89 -8.64 -8.51
N PHE A 151 -6.70 -8.15 -8.17
CA PHE A 151 -5.60 -8.01 -9.14
C PHE A 151 -4.94 -9.34 -9.55
N ASP A 152 -5.40 -10.48 -9.04
CA ASP A 152 -5.06 -11.80 -9.55
C ASP A 152 -5.79 -12.15 -10.87
N ASP A 153 -6.82 -11.38 -11.25
CA ASP A 153 -7.49 -11.56 -12.55
C ASP A 153 -6.47 -11.37 -13.69
N PRO A 154 -6.43 -12.29 -14.68
CA PRO A 154 -5.43 -12.29 -15.75
C PRO A 154 -5.31 -10.97 -16.52
N GLN A 155 -6.35 -10.13 -16.56
CA GLN A 155 -6.29 -8.82 -17.22
C GLN A 155 -5.24 -7.90 -16.63
N PHE A 156 -4.92 -8.02 -15.32
CA PHE A 156 -3.96 -7.18 -14.62
C PHE A 156 -2.52 -7.69 -14.68
N LEU A 157 -2.29 -8.89 -15.24
CA LEU A 157 -0.94 -9.46 -15.38
C LEU A 157 0.08 -8.50 -16.02
N PRO A 158 -0.26 -7.65 -17.01
CA PRO A 158 0.69 -6.70 -17.59
C PRO A 158 1.33 -5.74 -16.58
N ILE A 159 0.61 -5.35 -15.53
CA ILE A 159 1.11 -4.45 -14.47
C ILE A 159 2.23 -5.14 -13.69
N PHE A 160 1.97 -6.38 -13.22
CA PHE A 160 2.93 -7.16 -12.44
C PHE A 160 4.13 -7.60 -13.25
N ALA A 161 3.91 -7.97 -14.52
CA ALA A 161 4.99 -8.29 -15.45
C ALA A 161 5.92 -7.09 -15.68
N LYS A 162 5.37 -5.89 -15.80
CA LYS A 162 6.15 -4.66 -15.93
C LYS A 162 6.89 -4.33 -14.63
N ALA A 163 6.30 -4.53 -13.47
CA ALA A 163 6.97 -4.34 -12.19
C ALA A 163 8.18 -5.28 -12.04
N GLU A 164 8.03 -6.56 -12.39
CA GLU A 164 9.14 -7.51 -12.41
C GLU A 164 10.23 -7.11 -13.42
N GLU A 165 9.85 -6.74 -14.65
CA GLU A 165 10.79 -6.28 -15.70
C GLU A 165 11.63 -5.08 -15.23
N LEU A 166 11.01 -4.15 -14.51
CA LEU A 166 11.65 -2.95 -13.98
C LEU A 166 12.38 -3.20 -12.64
N ASN A 167 12.25 -4.42 -12.08
CA ASN A 167 12.75 -4.77 -10.75
C ASN A 167 12.29 -3.81 -9.65
N VAL A 168 11.01 -3.47 -9.65
CA VAL A 168 10.37 -2.63 -8.62
C VAL A 168 9.20 -3.37 -7.97
N PRO A 169 8.92 -3.13 -6.68
CA PRO A 169 7.80 -3.78 -5.99
C PRO A 169 6.46 -3.12 -6.33
N ILE A 170 5.40 -3.89 -6.06
CA ILE A 170 4.03 -3.38 -5.95
C ILE A 170 3.60 -3.42 -4.49
N TYR A 171 3.20 -2.27 -3.95
CA TYR A 171 2.56 -2.18 -2.64
C TYR A 171 1.07 -2.48 -2.77
N MET A 172 0.58 -3.49 -2.03
CA MET A 172 -0.84 -3.83 -1.93
C MET A 172 -1.43 -3.11 -0.72
N HIS A 173 -2.24 -2.09 -0.96
CA HIS A 173 -2.79 -1.21 0.08
C HIS A 173 -4.28 -1.46 0.32
N PRO A 174 -4.78 -1.33 1.56
CA PRO A 174 -6.20 -1.38 1.87
C PRO A 174 -7.03 -0.33 1.11
N SER A 175 -8.29 -0.66 0.91
CA SER A 175 -9.30 0.27 0.41
C SER A 175 -10.69 -0.11 0.94
N ILE A 176 -11.70 0.66 0.59
CA ILE A 176 -13.08 0.35 0.96
C ILE A 176 -13.45 -1.00 0.35
N ILE A 177 -13.90 -1.91 1.19
CA ILE A 177 -14.36 -3.24 0.79
C ILE A 177 -15.70 -3.17 0.05
N ALA A 178 -16.01 -4.18 -0.76
CA ALA A 178 -17.27 -4.28 -1.47
C ALA A 178 -18.47 -4.16 -0.50
N LYS A 179 -19.52 -3.45 -0.94
CA LYS A 179 -20.70 -3.17 -0.10
C LYS A 179 -21.35 -4.45 0.41
N GLU A 180 -21.43 -5.48 -0.41
CA GLU A 180 -22.04 -6.77 -0.08
C GLU A 180 -21.28 -7.46 1.07
N ILE A 181 -19.95 -7.34 1.08
CA ILE A 181 -19.09 -7.88 2.15
C ILE A 181 -19.26 -7.03 3.42
N SER A 182 -19.28 -5.70 3.26
CA SER A 182 -19.51 -4.78 4.37
C SER A 182 -20.85 -5.01 5.04
N ASP A 183 -21.91 -5.13 4.26
CA ASP A 183 -23.27 -5.37 4.77
C ASP A 183 -23.38 -6.74 5.47
N TYR A 184 -22.70 -7.76 4.98
CA TYR A 184 -22.81 -9.11 5.52
C TYR A 184 -21.97 -9.33 6.79
N TYR A 185 -20.73 -8.85 6.82
CA TYR A 185 -19.82 -9.13 7.93
C TYR A 185 -19.75 -8.01 8.97
N PHE A 186 -19.97 -6.75 8.57
CA PHE A 186 -19.60 -5.57 9.38
C PHE A 186 -20.80 -4.70 9.73
N ASN A 187 -22.02 -5.13 9.46
CA ASN A 187 -23.23 -4.38 9.76
C ASN A 187 -24.10 -5.05 10.84
N SER A 188 -24.71 -4.23 11.70
CA SER A 188 -25.69 -4.66 12.70
C SER A 188 -26.65 -3.51 12.99
N THR A 189 -27.90 -3.84 13.25
CA THR A 189 -28.91 -2.87 13.70
C THR A 189 -28.62 -2.28 15.09
N GLU A 190 -27.76 -2.95 15.86
CA GLU A 190 -27.37 -2.54 17.21
C GLU A 190 -26.16 -1.60 17.23
N TRP A 191 -25.48 -1.40 16.09
CA TRP A 191 -24.26 -0.62 16.01
C TRP A 191 -24.54 0.77 15.44
N SER A 192 -23.74 1.75 15.89
CA SER A 192 -23.76 3.06 15.24
C SER A 192 -23.17 2.96 13.82
N PRO A 193 -23.62 3.81 12.88
CA PRO A 193 -23.02 3.87 11.54
C PRO A 193 -21.49 4.09 11.56
N MET A 194 -21.00 4.87 12.54
CA MET A 194 -19.56 5.09 12.72
C MET A 194 -18.83 3.81 13.10
N LEU A 195 -19.37 3.01 14.04
CA LEU A 195 -18.77 1.72 14.41
C LEU A 195 -18.75 0.76 13.24
N THR A 196 -19.86 0.64 12.51
CA THR A 196 -19.96 -0.16 11.28
C THR A 196 -18.87 0.26 10.26
N ALA A 197 -18.77 1.54 9.96
CA ALA A 197 -17.80 2.06 9.01
C ALA A 197 -16.35 1.79 9.46
N THR A 198 -16.04 2.03 10.73
CA THR A 198 -14.68 1.81 11.29
C THR A 198 -14.33 0.32 11.30
N PHE A 199 -15.26 -0.55 11.69
CA PHE A 199 -15.01 -1.99 11.71
C PHE A 199 -14.84 -2.59 10.31
N ALA A 200 -15.61 -2.09 9.32
CA ALA A 200 -15.48 -2.49 7.92
C ALA A 200 -14.21 -1.95 7.24
N SER A 201 -13.52 -1.01 7.86
CA SER A 201 -12.32 -0.37 7.32
C SER A 201 -11.10 -0.60 8.22
N ALA A 202 -10.48 0.48 8.70
CA ALA A 202 -9.25 0.48 9.49
C ALA A 202 -9.31 -0.34 10.79
N GLY A 203 -10.51 -0.64 11.30
CA GLY A 203 -10.65 -1.49 12.47
C GLY A 203 -10.40 -2.97 12.20
N TYR A 204 -10.71 -3.46 10.99
CA TYR A 204 -10.52 -4.88 10.65
C TYR A 204 -10.76 -5.20 9.16
N GLY A 205 -11.88 -4.70 8.57
CA GLY A 205 -12.41 -5.25 7.32
C GLY A 205 -11.47 -5.12 6.12
N TRP A 206 -10.88 -3.97 5.90
CA TRP A 206 -10.00 -3.78 4.76
C TRP A 206 -8.66 -4.54 4.88
N HIS A 207 -8.21 -4.80 6.13
CA HIS A 207 -7.03 -5.64 6.38
C HIS A 207 -7.29 -7.10 5.97
N MET A 208 -8.47 -7.61 6.31
CA MET A 208 -8.92 -8.93 5.86
C MET A 208 -8.96 -9.01 4.34
N ASP A 209 -9.47 -7.98 3.65
CA ASP A 209 -9.59 -7.94 2.19
C ASP A 209 -8.22 -7.97 1.50
N VAL A 210 -7.26 -7.17 1.98
CA VAL A 210 -5.89 -7.18 1.44
C VAL A 210 -5.17 -8.50 1.71
N GLY A 211 -5.34 -9.08 2.90
CA GLY A 211 -4.79 -10.41 3.20
C GLY A 211 -5.29 -11.47 2.21
N ILE A 212 -6.61 -11.48 1.94
CA ILE A 212 -7.21 -12.32 0.91
C ILE A 212 -6.59 -12.02 -0.46
N HIS A 213 -6.40 -10.76 -0.80
CA HIS A 213 -5.83 -10.34 -2.08
C HIS A 213 -4.43 -10.90 -2.30
N VAL A 214 -3.54 -10.80 -1.30
CA VAL A 214 -2.18 -11.35 -1.37
C VAL A 214 -2.20 -12.88 -1.51
N ILE A 215 -3.05 -13.58 -0.76
CA ILE A 215 -3.23 -15.04 -0.90
C ILE A 215 -3.72 -15.39 -2.31
N ARG A 216 -4.67 -14.64 -2.88
CA ARG A 216 -5.17 -14.83 -4.24
C ARG A 216 -4.07 -14.65 -5.29
N LEU A 217 -3.18 -13.67 -5.14
CA LEU A 217 -2.01 -13.50 -6.02
C LEU A 217 -1.13 -14.76 -6.00
N ILE A 218 -0.90 -15.36 -4.83
CA ILE A 218 -0.15 -16.62 -4.71
C ILE A 218 -0.90 -17.73 -5.43
N LEU A 219 -2.17 -17.95 -5.10
CA LEU A 219 -3.00 -19.05 -5.62
C LEU A 219 -3.22 -18.97 -7.14
N SER A 220 -3.16 -17.78 -7.75
CA SER A 220 -3.23 -17.60 -9.20
C SER A 220 -1.98 -18.08 -9.95
N GLY A 221 -0.95 -18.51 -9.22
CA GLY A 221 0.36 -18.86 -9.78
C GLY A 221 1.13 -17.64 -10.32
N MET A 222 0.84 -16.43 -9.84
CA MET A 222 1.51 -15.20 -10.25
C MET A 222 3.02 -15.32 -10.09
N PHE A 223 3.48 -15.79 -8.93
CA PHE A 223 4.91 -15.92 -8.63
C PHE A 223 5.61 -17.10 -9.33
N ASP A 224 4.85 -18.05 -9.86
CA ASP A 224 5.38 -19.08 -10.76
C ASP A 224 5.64 -18.55 -12.17
N LYS A 225 4.88 -17.52 -12.58
CA LYS A 225 5.02 -16.83 -13.87
C LYS A 225 6.04 -15.69 -13.78
N LEU A 226 6.10 -15.03 -12.62
CA LEU A 226 6.93 -13.86 -12.33
C LEU A 226 7.79 -14.14 -11.08
N PRO A 227 8.88 -14.92 -11.22
CA PRO A 227 9.64 -15.44 -10.06
C PRO A 227 10.47 -14.38 -9.32
N ASN A 228 10.66 -13.19 -9.89
CA ASN A 228 11.37 -12.09 -9.24
C ASN A 228 10.45 -10.98 -8.74
N LEU A 229 9.14 -11.07 -9.00
CA LEU A 229 8.16 -10.08 -8.54
C LEU A 229 8.21 -9.95 -7.02
N LYS A 230 8.18 -8.71 -6.52
CA LYS A 230 8.11 -8.36 -5.10
C LYS A 230 6.82 -7.62 -4.79
N ILE A 231 6.20 -8.01 -3.69
CA ILE A 231 4.99 -7.40 -3.14
C ILE A 231 5.33 -6.82 -1.78
N ILE A 232 4.72 -5.69 -1.44
CA ILE A 232 4.75 -5.15 -0.08
C ILE A 232 3.32 -5.20 0.46
N SER A 233 3.16 -5.65 1.71
CA SER A 233 1.90 -5.75 2.43
C SER A 233 2.03 -5.02 3.76
N GLY A 234 1.14 -4.08 4.01
CA GLY A 234 1.12 -3.26 5.23
C GLY A 234 0.68 -4.01 6.48
N HIS A 235 0.51 -3.25 7.58
CA HIS A 235 -0.18 -3.67 8.82
C HIS A 235 0.24 -5.06 9.32
N TRP A 236 1.57 -5.29 9.35
CA TRP A 236 2.17 -6.57 9.74
C TRP A 236 1.75 -7.75 8.85
N GLY A 237 1.52 -7.50 7.55
CA GLY A 237 1.19 -8.52 6.56
C GLY A 237 -0.28 -8.93 6.52
N GLU A 238 -1.19 -8.06 7.02
CA GLU A 238 -2.64 -8.19 6.81
C GLU A 238 -3.18 -9.56 7.24
N PHE A 239 -2.82 -10.01 8.46
CA PHE A 239 -3.17 -11.31 9.06
C PHE A 239 -2.54 -12.54 8.39
N VAL A 240 -1.97 -12.45 7.20
CA VAL A 240 -1.48 -13.61 6.45
C VAL A 240 -0.38 -14.37 7.18
N PRO A 241 0.66 -13.73 7.76
CA PRO A 241 1.73 -14.45 8.47
C PRO A 241 1.21 -15.36 9.58
N TYR A 242 0.10 -14.97 10.22
CA TYR A 242 -0.47 -15.73 11.33
C TYR A 242 -1.05 -17.09 10.91
N PHE A 243 -1.37 -17.28 9.62
CA PHE A 243 -2.02 -18.49 9.11
C PHE A 243 -1.19 -19.28 8.10
N LEU A 244 0.09 -18.93 7.87
CA LEU A 244 0.93 -19.59 6.85
C LEU A 244 1.02 -21.10 7.05
N GLU A 245 1.31 -21.57 8.27
CA GLU A 245 1.38 -23.00 8.57
C GLU A 245 0.03 -23.71 8.32
N ARG A 246 -1.09 -23.08 8.74
CA ARG A 246 -2.40 -23.66 8.52
C ARG A 246 -2.74 -23.78 7.02
N MET A 247 -2.33 -22.78 6.24
CA MET A 247 -2.53 -22.84 4.78
C MET A 247 -1.70 -23.96 4.15
N ASP A 248 -0.47 -24.16 4.57
CA ASP A 248 0.40 -25.23 4.09
C ASP A 248 -0.15 -26.63 4.46
N GLU A 249 -0.70 -26.79 5.65
CA GLU A 249 -1.33 -28.05 6.09
C GLU A 249 -2.59 -28.39 5.28
N THR A 250 -3.37 -27.38 4.86
CA THR A 250 -4.71 -27.58 4.30
C THR A 250 -4.81 -27.35 2.80
N MET A 251 -3.91 -26.56 2.23
CA MET A 251 -3.88 -26.22 0.79
C MET A 251 -2.57 -26.69 0.15
N LEU A 252 -2.41 -28.01 0.08
CA LEU A 252 -1.19 -28.64 -0.46
C LEU A 252 -0.94 -28.26 -1.93
N PRO A 253 0.32 -28.26 -2.40
CA PRO A 253 0.67 -28.05 -3.80
C PRO A 253 -0.08 -28.97 -4.77
N SER A 254 -0.39 -30.20 -4.37
CA SER A 254 -1.21 -31.14 -5.16
C SER A 254 -2.66 -30.68 -5.35
N MET A 255 -3.17 -29.86 -4.45
CA MET A 255 -4.52 -29.27 -4.52
C MET A 255 -4.51 -27.92 -5.23
N THR A 256 -3.54 -27.08 -4.94
CA THR A 256 -3.44 -25.71 -5.49
C THR A 256 -2.89 -25.67 -6.92
N GLY A 257 -2.14 -26.68 -7.32
CA GLY A 257 -1.38 -26.72 -8.58
C GLY A 257 -0.12 -25.86 -8.57
N LEU A 258 0.23 -25.27 -7.42
CA LEU A 258 1.45 -24.49 -7.23
C LEU A 258 2.69 -25.40 -7.13
N LYS A 259 3.86 -24.85 -7.44
CA LYS A 259 5.14 -25.61 -7.38
C LYS A 259 5.69 -25.74 -5.96
N ARG A 260 5.27 -24.87 -5.04
CA ARG A 260 5.76 -24.77 -3.66
C ARG A 260 4.59 -24.58 -2.70
N ASN A 261 4.86 -24.64 -1.40
CA ASN A 261 3.89 -24.29 -0.37
C ASN A 261 3.55 -22.80 -0.42
N ILE A 262 2.41 -22.39 0.10
CA ILE A 262 1.98 -20.98 0.16
C ILE A 262 2.97 -20.15 0.97
N SER A 263 3.44 -20.68 2.10
CA SER A 263 4.41 -20.00 2.95
C SER A 263 5.73 -19.72 2.25
N ASP A 264 6.19 -20.64 1.37
CA ASP A 264 7.40 -20.43 0.58
C ASP A 264 7.28 -19.24 -0.37
N TYR A 265 6.12 -19.10 -1.03
CA TYR A 265 5.86 -17.93 -1.88
C TYR A 265 5.79 -16.65 -1.04
N TYR A 266 5.04 -16.67 0.06
CA TYR A 266 4.87 -15.50 0.90
C TYR A 266 6.21 -15.02 1.43
N ARG A 267 7.01 -15.89 2.06
CA ARG A 267 8.32 -15.52 2.63
C ARG A 267 9.36 -15.09 1.60
N ASN A 268 9.25 -15.52 0.33
CA ASN A 268 10.22 -15.16 -0.70
C ASN A 268 9.85 -13.91 -1.51
N HIS A 269 8.56 -13.58 -1.59
CA HIS A 269 8.07 -12.54 -2.49
C HIS A 269 7.44 -11.35 -1.76
N VAL A 270 7.04 -11.51 -0.49
CA VAL A 270 6.32 -10.49 0.26
C VAL A 270 7.21 -9.86 1.32
N TYR A 271 7.27 -8.54 1.31
CA TYR A 271 7.80 -7.72 2.40
C TYR A 271 6.64 -7.18 3.22
N ILE A 272 6.78 -7.12 4.54
CA ILE A 272 5.72 -6.63 5.43
C ILE A 272 6.16 -5.39 6.19
N THR A 273 5.19 -4.54 6.55
CA THR A 273 5.45 -3.26 7.22
C THR A 273 4.51 -3.05 8.41
N PRO A 274 4.90 -2.23 9.41
CA PRO A 274 4.04 -1.90 10.54
C PRO A 274 2.87 -0.98 10.20
N SER A 275 2.96 -0.15 9.14
CA SER A 275 1.94 0.85 8.81
C SER A 275 1.54 1.70 10.04
N GLY A 276 2.53 2.18 10.79
CA GLY A 276 2.32 2.96 12.01
C GLY A 276 1.80 2.18 13.23
N LEU A 277 1.54 0.88 13.11
CA LEU A 277 1.16 0.02 14.24
C LEU A 277 2.40 -0.42 15.04
N PHE A 278 2.93 0.47 15.86
CA PHE A 278 4.18 0.25 16.61
C PHE A 278 3.96 -0.67 17.82
N SER A 279 3.93 -1.98 17.56
CA SER A 279 3.67 -3.04 18.56
C SER A 279 4.84 -4.01 18.62
N VAL A 280 5.49 -4.09 19.78
CA VAL A 280 6.62 -5.01 20.04
C VAL A 280 6.24 -6.47 19.81
N PRO A 281 5.10 -7.01 20.32
CA PRO A 281 4.69 -8.38 20.03
C PRO A 281 4.54 -8.69 18.54
N GLN A 282 3.97 -7.76 17.77
CA GLN A 282 3.81 -7.94 16.31
C GLN A 282 5.16 -7.90 15.60
N LEU A 283 6.07 -6.99 15.98
CA LEU A 283 7.42 -6.95 15.45
C LEU A 283 8.18 -8.25 15.70
N GLN A 284 8.14 -8.77 16.92
CA GLN A 284 8.80 -10.04 17.28
C GLN A 284 8.22 -11.22 16.50
N PHE A 285 6.90 -11.28 16.36
CA PHE A 285 6.23 -12.29 15.55
C PHE A 285 6.63 -12.18 14.07
N ALA A 286 6.62 -10.97 13.51
CA ALA A 286 7.02 -10.73 12.13
C ALA A 286 8.45 -11.18 11.85
N ILE A 287 9.40 -10.85 12.73
CA ILE A 287 10.79 -11.31 12.59
C ILE A 287 10.89 -12.84 12.69
N THR A 288 10.15 -13.46 13.61
CA THR A 288 10.14 -14.92 13.78
C THR A 288 9.59 -15.63 12.55
N GLU A 289 8.51 -15.12 11.98
CA GLU A 289 7.77 -15.76 10.89
C GLU A 289 8.36 -15.47 9.52
N MET A 290 8.80 -14.22 9.28
CA MET A 290 9.25 -13.73 7.99
C MET A 290 10.78 -13.61 7.87
N GLY A 291 11.49 -13.55 9.00
CA GLY A 291 12.87 -13.06 9.04
C GLY A 291 12.96 -11.54 8.97
N ALA A 292 13.93 -10.95 9.64
CA ALA A 292 14.13 -9.51 9.66
C ALA A 292 14.38 -8.92 8.25
N ASP A 293 14.93 -9.71 7.31
CA ASP A 293 15.23 -9.31 5.94
C ASP A 293 13.96 -8.99 5.10
N HIS A 294 12.77 -9.41 5.55
CA HIS A 294 11.49 -9.15 4.89
C HIS A 294 10.59 -8.17 5.64
N VAL A 295 11.11 -7.50 6.67
CA VAL A 295 10.41 -6.44 7.39
C VAL A 295 10.97 -5.08 6.98
N ILE A 296 10.10 -4.16 6.57
CA ILE A 296 10.44 -2.79 6.18
C ILE A 296 9.68 -1.83 7.10
N TYR A 297 10.21 -0.64 7.34
CA TYR A 297 9.59 0.33 8.22
C TYR A 297 8.59 1.25 7.48
N SER A 298 7.48 1.61 8.15
CA SER A 298 6.45 2.51 7.59
C SER A 298 5.69 3.25 8.69
N GLY A 299 5.17 4.44 8.38
CA GLY A 299 4.51 5.33 9.32
C GLY A 299 3.03 5.57 9.06
N ASP A 300 2.56 5.43 7.82
CA ASP A 300 1.19 5.76 7.39
C ASP A 300 0.82 7.25 7.60
N TYR A 301 1.83 8.13 7.49
CA TYR A 301 1.60 9.57 7.59
C TYR A 301 0.82 10.09 6.35
N PRO A 302 -0.15 10.98 6.48
CA PRO A 302 -0.58 11.68 7.69
C PRO A 302 -1.84 11.08 8.36
N TYR A 303 -2.22 9.85 8.04
CA TYR A 303 -3.36 9.19 8.70
C TYR A 303 -3.02 8.83 10.15
N LEU A 304 -1.76 8.45 10.38
CA LEU A 304 -1.19 8.32 11.71
C LEU A 304 -0.05 9.33 11.87
N ILE A 305 -0.14 10.20 12.89
CA ILE A 305 0.89 11.18 13.23
C ILE A 305 1.52 10.75 14.55
N ASP A 306 2.55 9.92 14.48
CA ASP A 306 3.29 9.46 15.65
C ASP A 306 4.77 9.85 15.56
N THR A 307 5.17 10.78 16.41
CA THR A 307 6.57 11.23 16.51
C THR A 307 7.49 10.25 17.26
N LYS A 308 6.95 9.12 17.76
CA LYS A 308 7.71 8.09 18.49
C LYS A 308 8.25 6.97 17.58
N SER A 309 8.15 7.15 16.28
CA SER A 309 8.61 6.20 15.29
C SER A 309 10.06 5.73 15.55
N ARG A 310 10.99 6.69 15.74
CA ARG A 310 12.39 6.37 16.09
C ARG A 310 12.51 5.68 17.44
N GLU A 311 11.85 6.20 18.49
CA GLU A 311 11.88 5.64 19.84
C GLU A 311 11.42 4.18 19.86
N PHE A 312 10.39 3.83 19.09
CA PHE A 312 9.91 2.46 18.98
C PHE A 312 11.00 1.52 18.48
N LEU A 313 11.68 1.85 17.39
CA LEU A 313 12.75 1.01 16.85
C LEU A 313 13.96 0.96 17.79
N GLU A 314 14.36 2.07 18.38
CA GLU A 314 15.53 2.14 19.29
C GLU A 314 15.32 1.32 20.57
N THR A 315 14.09 1.24 21.07
CA THR A 315 13.76 0.53 22.33
C THR A 315 13.26 -0.90 22.11
N ALA A 316 12.94 -1.29 20.87
CA ALA A 316 12.47 -2.63 20.57
C ALA A 316 13.51 -3.70 20.96
N PRO A 317 13.11 -4.81 21.60
CA PRO A 317 14.02 -5.87 22.06
C PRO A 317 14.39 -6.81 20.89
N ILE A 318 15.13 -6.28 19.93
CA ILE A 318 15.66 -6.97 18.75
C ILE A 318 17.17 -6.73 18.65
N SER A 319 17.88 -7.51 17.83
CA SER A 319 19.31 -7.29 17.61
C SER A 319 19.57 -5.96 16.89
N ASP A 320 20.76 -5.38 17.07
CA ASP A 320 21.14 -4.16 16.36
C ASP A 320 21.21 -4.40 14.84
N GLU A 321 21.59 -5.61 14.41
CA GLU A 321 21.59 -5.99 12.98
C GLU A 321 20.18 -5.99 12.42
N ASP A 322 19.21 -6.61 13.10
CA ASP A 322 17.81 -6.63 12.65
C ASP A 322 17.21 -5.22 12.64
N ARG A 323 17.57 -4.41 13.64
CA ARG A 323 17.14 -3.02 13.73
C ARG A 323 17.57 -2.19 12.52
N GLU A 324 18.84 -2.25 12.11
CA GLU A 324 19.34 -1.54 10.93
C GLU A 324 18.70 -2.09 9.64
N LYS A 325 18.51 -3.42 9.53
CA LYS A 325 17.79 -4.02 8.39
C LYS A 325 16.39 -3.43 8.26
N ILE A 326 15.63 -3.43 9.32
CA ILE A 326 14.23 -2.96 9.34
C ILE A 326 14.16 -1.46 9.12
N ALA A 327 15.04 -0.69 9.76
CA ALA A 327 15.03 0.76 9.72
C ALA A 327 15.31 1.32 8.30
N HIS A 328 16.22 0.72 7.56
CA HIS A 328 16.59 1.25 6.24
C HIS A 328 17.21 0.24 5.27
N LEU A 329 18.06 -0.73 5.69
CA LEU A 329 18.84 -1.54 4.75
C LEU A 329 17.97 -2.37 3.80
N ASN A 330 16.85 -2.93 4.31
CA ASN A 330 15.94 -3.73 3.48
C ASN A 330 15.26 -2.88 2.41
N VAL A 331 14.76 -1.71 2.78
CA VAL A 331 14.09 -0.82 1.83
C VAL A 331 15.07 -0.18 0.86
N GLU A 332 16.28 0.16 1.29
CA GLU A 332 17.34 0.62 0.41
C GLU A 332 17.63 -0.42 -0.68
N LYS A 333 17.86 -1.66 -0.28
CA LYS A 333 18.10 -2.77 -1.21
C LYS A 333 16.91 -3.04 -2.14
N LEU A 334 15.67 -3.06 -1.58
CA LEU A 334 14.46 -3.36 -2.36
C LEU A 334 14.16 -2.28 -3.39
N LEU A 335 14.38 -1.02 -3.04
CA LEU A 335 14.03 0.14 -3.86
C LEU A 335 15.22 0.76 -4.62
N GLY A 336 16.43 0.23 -4.45
CA GLY A 336 17.65 0.81 -5.04
C GLY A 336 17.83 2.27 -4.62
N LEU A 337 17.89 2.51 -3.29
CA LEU A 337 18.08 3.86 -2.73
C LEU A 337 19.54 4.13 -2.31
N ASP A 338 20.42 3.14 -2.47
CA ASP A 338 21.84 3.18 -2.06
C ASP A 338 22.75 3.73 -3.17
N GLU A 339 22.22 3.91 -4.40
CA GLU A 339 22.97 4.30 -5.61
C GLU A 339 23.02 5.82 -5.83
#